data_63ca3f933ee297d99c99ee1142f5278b
#
_entry.id   63ca3f933ee297d99c99ee1142f5278b
#
_cell.length_a   1.000
_cell.length_b   1.000
_cell.length_c   1.000
_cell.angle_alpha   90.00
_cell.angle_beta   90.00
_cell.angle_gamma   90.00
#
_symmetry.space_group_name_H-M   'P 1'
#
loop_
_entity.id
_entity.type
_entity.pdbx_description
1 polymer ?
#
loop_
_entity_poly.entity_id
_entity_poly.type
_entity_poly.pdbx_seq_one_letter_code
_entity_poly.pdbx_strand_id
1 'polypeptide(L)'
;MKGLLFIMEKLICFQIENTREIERLASNMKIRVIKADASMYNEMLDNIVNGKISSVNDSFSTSISPLLTDNKLPADSILIFCDLSEKHLNRMLFELKSRKVQIDLKAILTPTNRRWTLRQLHDELERERSSIFIKNKIQ
;
A
#
# COMPACT_ATOMS: atom_id res chain seq x y z
N MET A 1 -28.65 12.48 3.41
CA MET A 1 -28.19 12.54 3.21
C MET A 1 -27.25 12.33 3.25
N LYS A 2 -26.95 12.48 3.65
CA LYS A 2 -26.15 12.44 3.79
C LYS A 2 -25.51 11.47 3.77
N GLY A 3 -25.63 11.10 4.35
CA GLY A 3 -24.95 9.99 4.59
C GLY A 3 -24.39 9.41 3.45
N LEU A 4 -24.51 9.92 2.59
CA LEU A 4 -24.01 9.49 1.43
C LEU A 4 -22.61 9.41 1.44
N LEU A 5 -21.96 10.00 2.35
CA LEU A 5 -20.59 9.98 2.33
C LEU A 5 -20.09 8.83 3.00
N PHE A 6 -20.25 7.69 2.46
CA PHE A 6 -19.69 6.53 2.95
C PHE A 6 -18.33 6.45 2.47
N ILE A 7 -17.37 6.95 3.20
CA ILE A 7 -15.99 6.80 2.86
C ILE A 7 -15.56 5.50 3.45
N MET A 8 -15.24 4.55 2.60
CA MET A 8 -14.79 3.25 3.07
C MET A 8 -13.31 3.32 3.36
N GLU A 9 -12.97 3.07 4.59
CA GLU A 9 -11.57 3.03 5.00
C GLU A 9 -10.97 1.74 4.49
N LYS A 10 -9.79 1.81 3.93
CA LYS A 10 -9.13 0.64 3.36
C LYS A 10 -7.65 0.65 3.62
N LEU A 11 -7.05 -0.53 3.54
CA LEU A 11 -5.61 -0.67 3.65
C LEU A 11 -5.17 -1.45 2.42
N ILE A 12 -4.06 -1.05 1.83
CA ILE A 12 -3.47 -1.84 0.76
C ILE A 12 -2.19 -2.45 1.31
N CYS A 13 -2.10 -3.76 1.28
CA CYS A 13 -0.94 -4.48 1.77
C CYS A 13 -0.17 -5.07 0.59
N PHE A 14 1.12 -4.77 0.50
CA PHE A 14 1.94 -5.28 -0.57
C PHE A 14 3.18 -5.94 0.02
N GLN A 15 3.36 -7.22 -0.27
CA GLN A 15 4.50 -7.99 0.22
C GLN A 15 4.68 -8.01 1.73
N ILE A 16 3.57 -7.96 2.45
CA ILE A 16 3.62 -8.05 3.90
C ILE A 16 3.39 -9.51 4.26
N GLU A 17 4.34 -10.09 4.94
CA GLU A 17 4.26 -11.50 5.30
C GLU A 17 3.16 -11.82 6.28
N ASN A 18 3.08 -11.07 7.34
CA ASN A 18 2.12 -11.38 8.38
C ASN A 18 0.91 -10.46 8.30
N THR A 19 0.05 -10.70 7.34
CA THR A 19 -1.13 -9.86 7.21
C THR A 19 -2.22 -10.21 8.22
N ARG A 20 -2.09 -11.35 8.87
CA ARG A 20 -3.10 -11.78 9.81
C ARG A 20 -3.36 -10.77 10.93
N GLU A 21 -2.29 -10.23 11.50
CA GLU A 21 -2.45 -9.24 12.56
C GLU A 21 -3.10 -7.98 12.01
N ILE A 22 -2.70 -7.59 10.82
CA ILE A 22 -3.26 -6.40 10.19
C ILE A 22 -4.74 -6.61 9.90
N GLU A 23 -5.10 -7.79 9.42
CA GLU A 23 -6.49 -8.09 9.12
C GLU A 23 -7.34 -8.09 10.37
N ARG A 24 -6.77 -8.59 11.46
CA ARG A 24 -7.49 -8.63 12.73
C ARG A 24 -7.75 -7.21 13.24
N LEU A 25 -6.74 -6.37 13.19
CA LEU A 25 -6.89 -4.99 13.61
C LEU A 25 -7.89 -4.25 12.73
N ALA A 26 -7.78 -4.46 11.43
CA ALA A 26 -8.65 -3.79 10.48
C ALA A 26 -10.11 -4.22 10.69
N SER A 27 -10.30 -5.48 10.98
CA SER A 27 -11.64 -6.00 11.18
C SER A 27 -12.29 -5.32 12.38
N ASN A 28 -11.53 -5.09 13.44
CA ASN A 28 -12.04 -4.43 14.62
C ASN A 28 -12.45 -2.99 14.34
N MET A 29 -11.82 -2.38 13.36
CA MET A 29 -12.12 -0.99 13.01
C MET A 29 -12.99 -0.89 11.77
N LYS A 30 -13.42 -2.03 11.24
CA LYS A 30 -14.23 -2.08 10.03
C LYS A 30 -13.51 -1.46 8.85
N ILE A 31 -12.22 -1.73 8.76
CA ILE A 31 -11.39 -1.26 7.66
C ILE A 31 -11.17 -2.44 6.71
N ARG A 32 -11.35 -2.19 5.44
CA ARG A 32 -11.18 -3.25 4.46
C ARG A 32 -9.72 -3.41 4.09
N VAL A 33 -9.27 -4.66 3.97
CA VAL A 33 -7.89 -4.93 3.61
C VAL A 33 -7.82 -5.44 2.18
N ILE A 34 -6.96 -4.82 1.38
CA ILE A 34 -6.74 -5.22 0.00
C ILE A 34 -5.32 -5.74 -0.08
N LYS A 35 -5.17 -6.98 -0.52
CA LYS A 35 -3.84 -7.55 -0.66
C LYS A 35 -3.39 -7.40 -2.09
N ALA A 36 -2.42 -6.55 -2.32
CA ALA A 36 -1.91 -6.32 -3.65
C ALA A 36 -0.80 -7.32 -3.93
N ASP A 37 -0.82 -7.89 -5.11
CA ASP A 37 0.22 -8.84 -5.46
C ASP A 37 1.13 -8.24 -6.53
N ALA A 38 2.09 -9.02 -6.98
CA ALA A 38 3.07 -8.54 -7.92
C ALA A 38 2.46 -7.99 -9.20
N SER A 39 1.35 -8.55 -9.61
CA SER A 39 0.74 -8.11 -10.85
C SER A 39 0.19 -6.70 -10.76
N MET A 40 0.02 -6.20 -9.55
CA MET A 40 -0.51 -4.88 -9.34
C MET A 40 0.56 -3.81 -9.14
N TYR A 41 1.82 -4.21 -9.25
CA TYR A 41 2.91 -3.28 -8.99
C TYR A 41 2.91 -2.08 -9.95
N ASN A 42 2.46 -2.30 -11.16
CA ASN A 42 2.39 -1.22 -12.13
C ASN A 42 0.97 -0.67 -12.29
N GLU A 43 0.09 -1.04 -11.37
CA GLU A 43 -1.28 -0.57 -11.42
C GLU A 43 -1.41 0.73 -10.65
N MET A 44 -2.27 1.61 -11.11
CA MET A 44 -2.49 2.88 -10.45
C MET A 44 -3.15 2.63 -9.10
N LEU A 45 -2.71 3.35 -8.07
CA LEU A 45 -3.25 3.16 -6.74
C LEU A 45 -4.76 3.38 -6.68
N ASP A 46 -5.24 4.36 -7.44
CA ASP A 46 -6.66 4.64 -7.47
C ASP A 46 -7.44 3.43 -7.96
N ASN A 47 -6.89 2.71 -8.92
CA ASN A 47 -7.55 1.52 -9.44
C ASN A 47 -7.51 0.38 -8.43
N ILE A 48 -6.41 0.25 -7.72
CA ILE A 48 -6.29 -0.80 -6.72
C ILE A 48 -7.30 -0.58 -5.61
N VAL A 49 -7.40 0.65 -5.13
CA VAL A 49 -8.26 0.95 -4.00
C VAL A 49 -9.74 0.85 -4.40
N ASN A 50 -10.05 1.05 -5.67
CA ASN A 50 -11.42 0.96 -6.15
C ASN A 50 -11.76 -0.40 -6.75
N GLY A 51 -10.82 -1.29 -6.76
CA GLY A 51 -11.06 -2.61 -7.29
C GLY A 51 -11.14 -2.66 -8.81
N LYS A 52 -10.65 -1.64 -9.46
CA LYS A 52 -10.68 -1.59 -10.92
C LYS A 52 -9.36 -1.97 -11.51
N ILE A 53 -8.99 -3.21 -11.36
CA ILE A 53 -7.72 -3.67 -11.86
C ILE A 53 -7.83 -4.10 -13.30
N SER A 54 -6.88 -3.69 -14.08
CA SER A 54 -6.92 -4.02 -15.48
C SER A 54 -6.45 -5.41 -15.70
N SER A 55 -6.74 -6.25 -14.83
CA SER A 55 -6.26 -7.60 -14.93
C SER A 55 -6.84 -8.30 -16.11
N VAL A 56 -7.78 -7.69 -16.67
CA VAL A 56 -8.34 -8.23 -17.84
C VAL A 56 -7.32 -8.57 -18.84
N ASN A 57 -6.25 -7.91 -18.80
CA ASN A 57 -5.22 -8.13 -19.76
C ASN A 57 -4.30 -9.17 -19.37
N ASP A 58 -4.65 -9.87 -18.42
CA ASP A 58 -3.82 -10.82 -17.92
C ASP A 58 -3.24 -11.76 -18.82
N SER A 59 -3.99 -12.43 -19.56
CA SER A 59 -3.45 -13.48 -20.37
C SER A 59 -2.41 -12.93 -21.31
N PHE A 60 -2.62 -11.74 -21.75
CA PHE A 60 -1.72 -11.16 -22.67
C PHE A 60 -0.46 -10.71 -21.96
N SER A 61 -0.60 -10.07 -20.85
CA SER A 61 0.56 -9.59 -20.17
C SER A 61 1.35 -10.74 -19.60
N THR A 62 0.72 -11.84 -19.37
CA THR A 62 1.42 -12.96 -18.83
C THR A 62 2.50 -13.43 -19.76
N SER A 63 2.24 -13.42 -21.02
CA SER A 63 3.23 -13.92 -21.93
C SER A 63 4.39 -12.94 -22.03
N ILE A 64 4.15 -11.70 -21.72
CA ILE A 64 5.22 -10.73 -21.82
C ILE A 64 6.00 -10.63 -20.55
N SER A 65 5.33 -10.87 -19.46
CA SER A 65 5.97 -10.77 -18.17
C SER A 65 7.32 -11.40 -18.06
N PRO A 66 7.48 -12.58 -18.50
CA PRO A 66 8.76 -13.24 -18.35
C PRO A 66 9.91 -12.46 -18.99
N LEU A 67 9.58 -11.72 -19.99
CA LEU A 67 10.62 -10.99 -20.66
C LEU A 67 11.05 -9.80 -19.84
N LEU A 68 10.16 -9.36 -18.97
CA LEU A 68 10.46 -8.21 -18.16
C LEU A 68 10.91 -8.59 -16.80
N THR A 69 11.27 -9.82 -16.64
CA THR A 69 11.65 -10.28 -15.34
C THR A 69 12.86 -9.60 -14.78
N ASP A 70 13.53 -8.88 -15.59
CA ASP A 70 14.69 -8.21 -15.08
C ASP A 70 14.23 -7.16 -14.10
N ASN A 71 12.96 -6.80 -14.17
CA ASN A 71 12.44 -5.84 -13.25
C ASN A 71 12.03 -6.58 -12.02
N LYS A 72 12.97 -6.93 -11.22
CA LYS A 72 12.66 -7.62 -10.00
C LYS A 72 11.85 -6.75 -9.11
N LEU A 73 10.92 -7.36 -8.41
CA LEU A 73 10.16 -6.63 -7.44
C LEU A 73 11.06 -6.33 -6.27
N PRO A 74 10.84 -5.22 -5.63
CA PRO A 74 11.64 -4.89 -4.46
C PRO A 74 11.25 -5.84 -3.34
N ALA A 75 12.10 -5.94 -2.37
CA ALA A 75 11.84 -6.81 -1.23
C ALA A 75 11.04 -6.09 -0.16
N ASP A 76 10.82 -4.81 -0.32
CA ASP A 76 10.13 -4.04 0.69
C ASP A 76 8.65 -4.37 0.81
N SER A 77 8.17 -4.38 2.04
CA SER A 77 6.75 -4.51 2.28
C SER A 77 6.19 -3.10 2.41
N ILE A 78 5.01 -2.88 1.88
CA ILE A 78 4.39 -1.56 1.88
C ILE A 78 2.97 -1.64 2.40
N LEU A 79 2.62 -0.74 3.30
CA LEU A 79 1.26 -0.64 3.81
C LEU A 79 0.75 0.76 3.48
N ILE A 80 -0.39 0.85 2.81
CA ILE A 80 -0.96 2.13 2.42
C ILE A 80 -2.30 2.31 3.12
N PHE A 81 -2.43 3.44 3.83
CA PHE A 81 -3.67 3.76 4.54
C PHE A 81 -4.53 4.61 3.63
N CYS A 82 -5.73 4.12 3.32
CA CYS A 82 -6.61 4.78 2.37
C CYS A 82 -7.86 5.32 3.04
N ASP A 83 -7.96 6.62 3.12
CA ASP A 83 -9.13 7.30 3.66
C ASP A 83 -9.46 6.97 5.11
N LEU A 84 -8.46 6.66 5.90
CA LEU A 84 -8.70 6.39 7.31
C LEU A 84 -8.93 7.70 8.05
N SER A 85 -9.79 7.63 9.06
CA SER A 85 -9.98 8.79 9.93
C SER A 85 -8.70 8.93 10.73
N GLU A 86 -8.46 10.11 11.24
CA GLU A 86 -7.26 10.37 12.01
C GLU A 86 -7.20 9.44 13.22
N LYS A 87 -8.34 9.22 13.82
CA LYS A 87 -8.40 8.34 14.98
C LYS A 87 -7.98 6.92 14.62
N HIS A 88 -8.51 6.39 13.52
CA HIS A 88 -8.18 5.04 13.11
C HIS A 88 -6.74 4.94 12.64
N LEU A 89 -6.25 5.96 11.98
CA LEU A 89 -4.87 5.97 11.53
C LEU A 89 -3.92 5.89 12.72
N ASN A 90 -4.15 6.75 13.71
CA ASN A 90 -3.30 6.77 14.89
C ASN A 90 -3.37 5.44 15.65
N ARG A 91 -4.56 4.89 15.75
CA ARG A 91 -4.71 3.63 16.45
C ARG A 91 -4.00 2.50 15.72
N MET A 92 -4.14 2.48 14.39
CA MET A 92 -3.50 1.44 13.59
C MET A 92 -1.98 1.53 13.73
N LEU A 93 -1.44 2.73 13.66
CA LEU A 93 0.01 2.90 13.79
C LEU A 93 0.50 2.45 15.17
N PHE A 94 -0.26 2.78 16.19
CA PHE A 94 0.10 2.40 17.55
C PHE A 94 0.06 0.87 17.71
N GLU A 95 -1.01 0.25 17.23
CA GLU A 95 -1.16 -1.19 17.39
C GLU A 95 -0.11 -1.96 16.59
N LEU A 96 0.19 -1.51 15.40
CA LEU A 96 1.19 -2.17 14.58
C LEU A 96 2.54 -2.15 15.26
N LYS A 97 2.86 -1.02 15.87
CA LYS A 97 4.12 -0.89 16.56
C LYS A 97 4.14 -1.74 17.81
N SER A 98 3.04 -1.74 18.57
CA SER A 98 2.95 -2.52 19.79
C SER A 98 3.07 -4.01 19.53
N ARG A 99 2.51 -4.46 18.42
CA ARG A 99 2.53 -5.86 18.10
C ARG A 99 3.77 -6.22 17.28
N LYS A 100 4.64 -5.26 17.07
CA LYS A 100 5.89 -5.47 16.34
C LYS A 100 5.67 -6.08 14.97
N VAL A 101 4.66 -5.59 14.26
CA VAL A 101 4.42 -6.04 12.91
C VAL A 101 5.46 -5.38 12.00
N GLN A 102 6.18 -6.19 11.27
CA GLN A 102 7.25 -5.68 10.42
C GLN A 102 6.72 -5.15 9.10
N ILE A 103 6.84 -3.87 8.89
CA ILE A 103 6.45 -3.24 7.63
C ILE A 103 7.55 -2.26 7.28
N ASP A 104 8.12 -2.43 6.11
CA ASP A 104 9.24 -1.60 5.70
C ASP A 104 8.84 -0.17 5.37
N LEU A 105 7.77 -0.01 4.65
CA LEU A 105 7.33 1.31 4.22
C LEU A 105 5.85 1.51 4.46
N LYS A 106 5.48 2.69 4.93
CA LYS A 106 4.08 3.03 5.15
C LYS A 106 3.77 4.34 4.46
N ALA A 107 2.59 4.46 3.94
CA ALA A 107 2.18 5.67 3.24
C ALA A 107 0.71 5.92 3.42
N ILE A 108 0.31 7.15 3.19
CA ILE A 108 -1.10 7.54 3.24
C ILE A 108 -1.51 7.89 1.82
N LEU A 109 -2.63 7.37 1.39
CA LEU A 109 -3.15 7.67 0.07
C LEU A 109 -3.62 9.12 0.05
N THR A 110 -3.15 9.89 -0.91
CA THR A 110 -3.51 11.30 -1.01
C THR A 110 -4.09 11.56 -2.40
N PRO A 111 -4.72 12.71 -2.60
CA PRO A 111 -5.24 13.03 -3.94
C PRO A 111 -4.14 13.02 -5.00
N THR A 112 -2.93 13.35 -4.59
CA THR A 112 -1.83 13.36 -5.53
C THR A 112 -1.33 11.97 -5.86
N ASN A 113 -1.00 11.18 -4.85
CA ASN A 113 -0.38 9.90 -5.11
C ASN A 113 -1.36 8.81 -5.56
N ARG A 114 -2.65 9.03 -5.42
CA ARG A 114 -3.57 8.00 -5.88
C ARG A 114 -3.51 7.85 -7.41
N ARG A 115 -2.90 8.81 -8.09
CA ARG A 115 -2.73 8.72 -9.53
C ARG A 115 -1.41 8.05 -9.90
N TRP A 116 -0.61 7.76 -8.93
CA TRP A 116 0.66 7.08 -9.15
C TRP A 116 0.43 5.58 -9.20
N THR A 117 1.35 4.87 -9.81
CA THR A 117 1.34 3.42 -9.73
C THR A 117 1.96 3.06 -8.40
N LEU A 118 1.76 1.82 -7.99
CA LEU A 118 2.37 1.34 -6.77
C LEU A 118 3.89 1.44 -6.87
N ARG A 119 4.43 1.19 -8.05
CA ARG A 119 5.87 1.32 -8.29
C ARG A 119 6.35 2.75 -8.04
N GLN A 120 5.60 3.72 -8.53
CA GLN A 120 5.99 5.11 -8.36
C GLN A 120 5.95 5.52 -6.90
N LEU A 121 4.95 5.03 -6.16
CA LEU A 121 4.88 5.31 -4.75
C LEU A 121 6.08 4.69 -4.04
N HIS A 122 6.41 3.46 -4.39
CA HIS A 122 7.54 2.79 -3.78
C HIS A 122 8.83 3.56 -4.04
N ASP A 123 9.02 4.02 -5.26
CA ASP A 123 10.21 4.78 -5.61
C ASP A 123 10.29 6.07 -4.79
N GLU A 124 9.17 6.71 -4.59
CA GLU A 124 9.15 7.94 -3.85
C GLU A 124 9.45 7.70 -2.36
N LEU A 125 8.89 6.62 -1.81
CA LEU A 125 9.14 6.29 -0.42
C LEU A 125 10.61 5.91 -0.21
N GLU A 126 11.20 5.25 -1.18
CA GLU A 126 12.61 4.90 -1.09
C GLU A 126 13.46 6.16 -1.10
N ARG A 127 13.07 7.09 -1.95
CA ARG A 127 13.80 8.35 -2.03
C ARG A 127 13.73 9.10 -0.72
N GLU A 128 12.56 9.12 -0.09
CA GLU A 128 12.37 9.79 1.18
C GLU A 128 13.19 9.10 2.26
N ARG A 129 13.16 7.79 2.27
CA ARG A 129 13.89 7.03 3.26
C ARG A 129 15.39 7.30 3.16
N SER A 130 15.91 7.30 1.95
CA SER A 130 17.31 7.57 1.74
C SER A 130 17.68 8.98 2.14
N SER A 131 16.81 9.91 1.83
CA SER A 131 17.05 11.30 2.15
C SER A 131 17.11 11.52 3.65
N ILE A 132 16.18 10.93 4.37
CA ILE A 132 16.16 11.05 5.82
C ILE A 132 17.39 10.42 6.42
N PHE A 133 17.78 9.28 5.89
CA PHE A 133 18.94 8.57 6.39
C PHE A 133 20.21 9.42 6.22
N ILE A 134 20.35 10.06 5.08
CA ILE A 134 21.48 10.91 4.81
C ILE A 134 21.51 12.10 5.73
N LYS A 135 20.34 12.72 5.94
CA LYS A 135 20.25 13.86 6.82
C LYS A 135 20.66 13.49 8.24
N ASN A 136 20.20 12.35 8.71
CA ASN A 136 20.55 11.91 10.05
C ASN A 136 22.03 11.63 10.18
N LYS A 137 22.63 11.16 9.13
CA LYS A 137 24.05 10.86 9.17
C LYS A 137 24.90 12.10 9.20
N ILE A 138 24.47 13.12 8.54
CA ILE A 138 25.22 14.35 8.47
C ILE A 138 25.24 15.07 9.79
N GLN A 139 24.22 14.86 10.57
CA GLN A 139 24.19 15.46 11.88
C GLN A 139 25.01 14.65 12.85
#